data_1123df9c36a81eeab430fc0686d69b44
#
_entry.id   1123df9c36a81eeab430fc0686d69b44
#
_cell.length_a   1.000
_cell.length_b   1.000
_cell.length_c   1.000
_cell.angle_alpha   90.00
_cell.angle_beta   90.00
_cell.angle_gamma   90.00
#
_symmetry.space_group_name_H-M   'P 1'
#
loop_
_entity.id
_entity.type
_entity.pdbx_description
1 polymer ?
#
loop_
_entity_poly.entity_id
_entity_poly.type
_entity_poly.pdbx_seq_one_letter_code
_entity_poly.pdbx_strand_id
1 'polypeptide(L)'
;PADFDRLLAETHARGMKLILDLVPNHTSDEHAWFQESRSSRANPKRDWYIWRDPAPDGGPPNNWISVFGGPAWTFDEATGQYYMHQFTPQQPELDLRNPAVLEAMLGVARFWLDKGVDGFRLDAIHMLVEDAQLRDEPRNEEWDGVHPHDELRHLHTQDQPEAHAIIRTLRALVDSYATPEGGRVLLGELYLPLERLMDYYGAKLDECHLPLNLNLTYAPWDAAEVRKLVDAYEGLLPPGAWPNWVLGNHDQHRVASRIGRTNARAATLLLLTLRGTPICYYGDEIAMHNVPIPVEEMLDPQALGKPESAHKVGRDPERSPMQWDASPHAGFTAAGAEPWLPVAPGYDRLNVAVQEQDRTSMLAFFRALTALRRAAPALQVGGYRPLDVEAEHVFAYLRRSG
;
A
#
# COMPACT_ATOMS: atom_id res chain seq x y z
N PRO A 1 -0.79 23.44 5.22
CA PRO A 1 -1.35 24.13 4.06
C PRO A 1 -0.26 24.78 3.22
N ALA A 2 0.43 25.85 3.70
CA ALA A 2 1.42 26.58 2.87
C ALA A 2 2.62 25.70 2.45
N ASP A 3 3.13 24.84 3.31
CA ASP A 3 4.23 23.92 2.96
C ASP A 3 3.82 22.87 1.94
N PHE A 4 2.57 22.37 2.03
CA PHE A 4 2.03 21.48 1.03
C PHE A 4 1.87 22.20 -0.33
N ASP A 5 1.33 23.41 -0.32
CA ASP A 5 1.14 24.20 -1.55
C ASP A 5 2.50 24.46 -2.24
N ARG A 6 3.55 24.73 -1.44
CA ARG A 6 4.93 24.84 -1.93
C ARG A 6 5.45 23.51 -2.49
N LEU A 7 5.27 22.40 -1.78
CA LEU A 7 5.67 21.07 -2.25
C LEU A 7 5.02 20.73 -3.60
N LEU A 8 3.70 20.95 -3.72
CA LEU A 8 2.96 20.69 -4.95
C LEU A 8 3.49 21.55 -6.12
N ALA A 9 3.67 22.84 -5.89
CA ALA A 9 4.21 23.76 -6.90
C ALA A 9 5.62 23.36 -7.36
N GLU A 10 6.51 23.02 -6.43
CA GLU A 10 7.88 22.57 -6.72
C GLU A 10 7.91 21.22 -7.45
N THR A 11 6.98 20.32 -7.13
CA THR A 11 6.81 19.04 -7.82
C THR A 11 6.42 19.26 -9.28
N HIS A 12 5.40 20.06 -9.51
CA HIS A 12 4.91 20.38 -10.85
C HIS A 12 5.95 21.16 -11.68
N ALA A 13 6.68 22.11 -11.07
CA ALA A 13 7.75 22.85 -11.74
C ALA A 13 8.88 21.95 -12.27
N ARG A 14 9.04 20.75 -11.69
CA ARG A 14 10.00 19.71 -12.14
C ARG A 14 9.39 18.70 -13.12
N GLY A 15 8.15 18.94 -13.58
CA GLY A 15 7.43 18.02 -14.48
C GLY A 15 7.04 16.69 -13.81
N MET A 16 7.04 16.65 -12.48
CA MET A 16 6.57 15.48 -11.69
C MET A 16 5.10 15.64 -11.32
N LYS A 17 4.50 14.55 -10.90
CA LYS A 17 3.12 14.46 -10.43
C LYS A 17 3.09 14.07 -8.95
N LEU A 18 2.12 14.59 -8.19
CA LEU A 18 1.94 14.31 -6.78
C LEU A 18 0.64 13.55 -6.55
N ILE A 19 0.76 12.34 -6.01
CA ILE A 19 -0.34 11.49 -5.59
C ILE A 19 -0.34 11.44 -4.07
N LEU A 20 -1.52 11.55 -3.45
CA LEU A 20 -1.67 11.46 -2.00
C LEU A 20 -2.31 10.13 -1.60
N ASP A 21 -1.98 9.65 -0.41
CA ASP A 21 -2.77 8.63 0.25
C ASP A 21 -4.12 9.21 0.65
N LEU A 22 -5.19 8.49 0.33
CA LEU A 22 -6.55 8.72 0.82
C LEU A 22 -6.97 7.46 1.57
N VAL A 23 -7.27 7.62 2.85
CA VAL A 23 -7.66 6.55 3.76
C VAL A 23 -9.16 6.64 4.01
N PRO A 24 -10.01 5.98 3.20
CA PRO A 24 -11.46 6.10 3.37
C PRO A 24 -12.04 5.14 4.42
N ASN A 25 -11.28 4.13 4.85
CA ASN A 25 -11.74 3.07 5.72
C ASN A 25 -11.96 3.54 7.17
N HIS A 26 -11.09 4.37 7.73
CA HIS A 26 -11.11 4.75 9.14
C HIS A 26 -10.62 6.18 9.37
N THR A 27 -10.77 6.67 10.60
CA THR A 27 -10.11 7.90 11.07
C THR A 27 -9.25 7.60 12.29
N SER A 28 -8.48 8.60 12.77
CA SER A 28 -7.98 8.55 14.14
C SER A 28 -9.14 8.60 15.13
N ASP A 29 -8.99 7.95 16.27
CA ASP A 29 -9.91 8.08 17.40
C ASP A 29 -9.91 9.50 18.00
N GLU A 30 -8.87 10.30 17.74
CA GLU A 30 -8.81 11.72 18.09
C GLU A 30 -9.54 12.62 17.08
N HIS A 31 -9.98 12.08 15.94
CA HIS A 31 -10.69 12.85 14.92
C HIS A 31 -12.02 13.38 15.47
N ALA A 32 -12.35 14.63 15.14
CA ALA A 32 -13.57 15.28 15.63
C ALA A 32 -14.85 14.46 15.35
N TRP A 33 -14.94 13.78 14.21
CA TRP A 33 -16.09 12.95 13.88
C TRP A 33 -16.25 11.78 14.86
N PHE A 34 -15.15 11.11 15.23
CA PHE A 34 -15.21 10.01 16.18
C PHE A 34 -15.51 10.50 17.60
N GLN A 35 -14.90 11.60 18.02
CA GLN A 35 -15.18 12.21 19.33
C GLN A 35 -16.65 12.61 19.46
N GLU A 36 -17.27 13.18 18.42
CA GLU A 36 -18.70 13.45 18.38
C GLU A 36 -19.51 12.14 18.41
N SER A 37 -19.20 11.17 17.55
CA SER A 37 -19.85 9.86 17.49
C SER A 37 -19.84 9.13 18.83
N ARG A 38 -18.69 9.15 19.52
CA ARG A 38 -18.49 8.51 20.83
C ARG A 38 -19.20 9.22 21.98
N SER A 39 -19.50 10.51 21.85
CA SER A 39 -20.02 11.33 22.96
C SER A 39 -21.39 10.88 23.45
N SER A 40 -22.22 10.27 22.61
CA SER A 40 -23.56 9.79 22.97
C SER A 40 -24.12 8.86 21.89
N ARG A 41 -24.91 7.86 22.30
CA ARG A 41 -25.71 7.03 21.39
C ARG A 41 -26.69 7.82 20.53
N ALA A 42 -27.11 9.02 20.97
CA ALA A 42 -28.02 9.91 20.25
C ALA A 42 -27.33 11.00 19.45
N ASN A 43 -25.98 11.01 19.38
CA ASN A 43 -25.27 12.00 18.60
C ASN A 43 -25.54 11.81 17.08
N PRO A 44 -25.77 12.89 16.30
CA PRO A 44 -26.03 12.81 14.86
C PRO A 44 -24.96 12.10 14.05
N LYS A 45 -23.72 12.01 14.55
CA LYS A 45 -22.63 11.27 13.94
C LYS A 45 -22.44 9.86 14.52
N ARG A 46 -23.39 9.38 15.37
CA ARG A 46 -23.26 8.03 15.94
C ARG A 46 -23.02 7.00 14.84
N ASP A 47 -23.86 7.00 13.81
CA ASP A 47 -23.84 6.06 12.69
C ASP A 47 -22.81 6.43 11.61
N TRP A 48 -21.87 7.32 11.92
CA TRP A 48 -20.70 7.56 11.05
C TRP A 48 -19.64 6.48 11.22
N TYR A 49 -19.69 5.75 12.34
CA TYR A 49 -18.82 4.65 12.69
C TYR A 49 -19.65 3.41 13.02
N ILE A 50 -19.01 2.26 12.96
CA ILE A 50 -19.69 0.98 13.17
C ILE A 50 -19.72 0.68 14.67
N TRP A 51 -20.90 0.84 15.29
CA TRP A 51 -21.16 0.57 16.68
C TRP A 51 -22.14 -0.59 16.85
N ARG A 52 -21.90 -1.49 17.82
CA ARG A 52 -22.80 -2.60 18.12
C ARG A 52 -22.93 -2.80 19.64
N ASP A 53 -24.09 -3.28 20.05
CA ASP A 53 -24.28 -3.73 21.43
C ASP A 53 -23.44 -5.00 21.67
N PRO A 54 -23.04 -5.27 22.94
CA PRO A 54 -22.40 -6.51 23.31
C PRO A 54 -23.22 -7.74 22.90
N ALA A 55 -22.52 -8.84 22.62
CA ALA A 55 -23.15 -10.15 22.47
C ALA A 55 -23.86 -10.57 23.78
N PRO A 56 -24.75 -11.56 23.77
CA PRO A 56 -25.52 -11.98 24.97
C PRO A 56 -24.67 -12.37 26.19
N ASP A 57 -23.41 -12.76 25.96
CA ASP A 57 -22.43 -13.08 26.99
C ASP A 57 -21.63 -11.86 27.48
N GLY A 58 -21.90 -10.68 26.91
CA GLY A 58 -21.18 -9.43 27.18
C GLY A 58 -19.91 -9.23 26.36
N GLY A 59 -19.53 -10.20 25.52
CA GLY A 59 -18.36 -10.14 24.64
C GLY A 59 -18.58 -9.30 23.38
N PRO A 60 -17.55 -9.27 22.49
CA PRO A 60 -17.66 -8.58 21.21
C PRO A 60 -18.76 -9.18 20.33
N PRO A 61 -19.31 -8.41 19.36
CA PRO A 61 -20.43 -8.81 18.52
C PRO A 61 -20.21 -10.12 17.72
N ASN A 62 -18.98 -10.39 17.34
CA ASN A 62 -18.57 -11.58 16.58
C ASN A 62 -17.08 -11.89 16.79
N ASN A 63 -16.55 -12.88 16.07
CA ASN A 63 -15.19 -13.37 16.21
C ASN A 63 -14.13 -12.63 15.36
N TRP A 64 -14.45 -11.50 14.77
CA TRP A 64 -13.53 -10.82 13.85
C TRP A 64 -12.24 -10.38 14.53
N ILE A 65 -11.13 -10.57 13.84
CA ILE A 65 -9.76 -10.28 14.31
C ILE A 65 -9.20 -9.07 13.57
N SER A 66 -8.57 -8.16 14.31
CA SER A 66 -7.82 -7.03 13.76
C SER A 66 -6.61 -7.51 12.93
N VAL A 67 -6.23 -6.76 11.91
CA VAL A 67 -5.01 -6.99 11.11
C VAL A 67 -3.77 -7.13 12.00
N PHE A 68 -3.73 -6.38 13.11
CA PHE A 68 -2.59 -6.39 14.05
C PHE A 68 -2.78 -7.39 15.21
N GLY A 69 -3.82 -8.21 15.13
CA GLY A 69 -4.14 -9.19 16.16
C GLY A 69 -5.08 -8.66 17.23
N GLY A 70 -5.66 -9.60 17.98
CA GLY A 70 -6.73 -9.27 18.93
C GLY A 70 -8.08 -9.02 18.27
N PRO A 71 -9.14 -8.78 19.07
CA PRO A 71 -10.48 -8.54 18.53
C PRO A 71 -10.53 -7.29 17.64
N ALA A 72 -11.34 -7.31 16.57
CA ALA A 72 -11.64 -6.14 15.74
C ALA A 72 -12.65 -5.19 16.40
N TRP A 73 -12.93 -5.34 17.68
CA TRP A 73 -13.93 -4.61 18.45
C TRP A 73 -13.36 -4.13 19.78
N THR A 74 -13.57 -2.85 20.09
CA THR A 74 -13.19 -2.29 21.38
C THR A 74 -14.44 -1.78 22.11
N PHE A 75 -14.59 -2.17 23.38
CA PHE A 75 -15.70 -1.74 24.22
C PHE A 75 -15.51 -0.31 24.69
N ASP A 76 -16.56 0.51 24.53
CA ASP A 76 -16.62 1.87 25.02
C ASP A 76 -17.52 1.92 26.28
N GLU A 77 -16.90 2.06 27.45
CA GLU A 77 -17.59 2.08 28.73
C GLU A 77 -18.61 3.23 28.82
N ALA A 78 -18.32 4.36 28.19
CA ALA A 78 -19.20 5.55 28.29
C ALA A 78 -20.54 5.32 27.60
N THR A 79 -20.60 4.56 26.54
CA THR A 79 -21.84 4.29 25.80
C THR A 79 -22.32 2.84 25.96
N GLY A 80 -21.49 1.96 26.50
CA GLY A 80 -21.82 0.54 26.68
C GLY A 80 -21.98 -0.20 25.37
N GLN A 81 -21.26 0.19 24.32
CA GLN A 81 -21.23 -0.47 23.02
C GLN A 81 -19.79 -0.75 22.59
N TYR A 82 -19.64 -1.66 21.65
CA TYR A 82 -18.39 -1.89 20.94
C TYR A 82 -18.34 -1.03 19.67
N TYR A 83 -17.15 -0.44 19.38
CA TYR A 83 -16.87 0.10 18.04
C TYR A 83 -15.90 -0.81 17.29
N MET A 84 -16.06 -0.84 15.98
CA MET A 84 -15.23 -1.64 15.11
C MET A 84 -13.93 -0.93 14.71
N HIS A 85 -12.88 -1.71 14.55
CA HIS A 85 -11.61 -1.31 13.95
C HIS A 85 -10.95 -2.52 13.29
N GLN A 86 -10.70 -2.48 12.01
CA GLN A 86 -9.96 -3.56 11.34
C GLN A 86 -8.45 -3.49 11.60
N PHE A 87 -7.96 -2.33 12.05
CA PHE A 87 -6.56 -2.10 12.40
C PHE A 87 -6.40 -1.92 13.91
N THR A 88 -5.81 -0.81 14.38
CA THR A 88 -5.70 -0.58 15.83
C THR A 88 -6.98 0.01 16.42
N PRO A 89 -7.19 -0.11 17.73
CA PRO A 89 -8.29 0.58 18.41
C PRO A 89 -8.32 2.10 18.19
N GLN A 90 -7.17 2.70 17.88
CA GLN A 90 -7.03 4.11 17.54
C GLN A 90 -7.46 4.46 16.11
N GLN A 91 -7.90 3.46 15.34
CA GLN A 91 -8.33 3.60 13.94
C GLN A 91 -9.79 3.11 13.77
N PRO A 92 -10.77 3.79 14.42
CA PRO A 92 -12.18 3.39 14.34
C PRO A 92 -12.71 3.43 12.90
N GLU A 93 -13.45 2.39 12.55
CA GLU A 93 -13.98 2.13 11.21
C GLU A 93 -15.13 3.08 10.87
N LEU A 94 -15.05 3.71 9.70
CA LEU A 94 -16.12 4.52 9.14
C LEU A 94 -17.21 3.63 8.52
N ASP A 95 -18.47 3.92 8.75
CA ASP A 95 -19.57 3.26 8.04
C ASP A 95 -19.78 3.90 6.66
N LEU A 96 -19.10 3.40 5.65
CA LEU A 96 -19.21 3.89 4.27
C LEU A 96 -20.56 3.55 3.61
N ARG A 97 -21.41 2.73 4.23
CA ARG A 97 -22.82 2.56 3.83
C ARG A 97 -23.67 3.77 4.19
N ASN A 98 -23.22 4.58 5.15
CA ASN A 98 -23.87 5.85 5.48
C ASN A 98 -23.57 6.89 4.39
N PRO A 99 -24.59 7.41 3.66
CA PRO A 99 -24.35 8.35 2.57
C PRO A 99 -23.67 9.65 3.02
N ALA A 100 -23.89 10.08 4.26
CA ALA A 100 -23.26 11.29 4.80
C ALA A 100 -21.74 11.08 5.00
N VAL A 101 -21.33 9.88 5.38
CA VAL A 101 -19.90 9.52 5.51
C VAL A 101 -19.24 9.48 4.15
N LEU A 102 -19.85 8.78 3.19
CA LEU A 102 -19.32 8.72 1.83
C LEU A 102 -19.20 10.12 1.21
N GLU A 103 -20.21 10.97 1.35
CA GLU A 103 -20.17 12.35 0.84
C GLU A 103 -19.08 13.18 1.54
N ALA A 104 -18.87 12.99 2.85
CA ALA A 104 -17.80 13.66 3.57
C ALA A 104 -16.41 13.22 3.05
N MET A 105 -16.20 11.93 2.78
CA MET A 105 -14.96 11.41 2.18
C MET A 105 -14.75 11.91 0.75
N LEU A 106 -15.81 12.00 -0.05
CA LEU A 106 -15.76 12.66 -1.37
C LEU A 106 -15.39 14.14 -1.24
N GLY A 107 -15.87 14.81 -0.18
CA GLY A 107 -15.49 16.19 0.16
C GLY A 107 -13.99 16.33 0.46
N VAL A 108 -13.40 15.37 1.18
CA VAL A 108 -11.95 15.31 1.42
C VAL A 108 -11.19 15.15 0.09
N ALA A 109 -11.63 14.24 -0.77
CA ALA A 109 -11.02 14.05 -2.07
C ALA A 109 -11.11 15.30 -2.96
N ARG A 110 -12.27 15.97 -3.01
CA ARG A 110 -12.46 17.25 -3.73
C ARG A 110 -11.49 18.33 -3.23
N PHE A 111 -11.37 18.47 -1.92
CA PHE A 111 -10.46 19.47 -1.33
C PHE A 111 -9.03 19.34 -1.87
N TRP A 112 -8.52 18.12 -1.96
CA TRP A 112 -7.17 17.88 -2.47
C TRP A 112 -7.08 18.01 -4.00
N LEU A 113 -8.11 17.57 -4.74
CA LEU A 113 -8.18 17.74 -6.20
C LEU A 113 -8.27 19.23 -6.58
N ASP A 114 -9.03 20.02 -5.83
CA ASP A 114 -9.12 21.49 -6.02
C ASP A 114 -7.78 22.18 -5.77
N LYS A 115 -6.95 21.63 -4.88
CA LYS A 115 -5.56 22.10 -4.70
C LYS A 115 -4.63 21.73 -5.87
N GLY A 116 -5.03 20.78 -6.70
CA GLY A 116 -4.29 20.37 -7.88
C GLY A 116 -3.47 19.09 -7.73
N VAL A 117 -3.71 18.24 -6.72
CA VAL A 117 -3.07 16.92 -6.66
C VAL A 117 -3.43 16.08 -7.89
N ASP A 118 -2.52 15.21 -8.32
CA ASP A 118 -2.64 14.48 -9.56
C ASP A 118 -3.36 13.12 -9.38
N GLY A 119 -3.78 12.79 -8.17
CA GLY A 119 -4.53 11.56 -7.89
C GLY A 119 -4.36 11.08 -6.47
N PHE A 120 -4.89 9.87 -6.23
CA PHE A 120 -4.84 9.22 -4.93
C PHE A 120 -4.36 7.78 -5.02
N ARG A 121 -3.68 7.34 -3.96
CA ARG A 121 -3.56 5.95 -3.58
C ARG A 121 -4.59 5.69 -2.48
N LEU A 122 -5.57 4.85 -2.78
CA LEU A 122 -6.57 4.44 -1.79
C LEU A 122 -5.99 3.32 -0.93
N ASP A 123 -6.04 3.52 0.38
CA ASP A 123 -5.60 2.58 1.38
C ASP A 123 -6.60 1.43 1.54
N ALA A 124 -6.10 0.20 1.62
CA ALA A 124 -6.83 -1.02 2.02
C ALA A 124 -8.24 -1.17 1.38
N ILE A 125 -8.37 -0.93 0.08
CA ILE A 125 -9.69 -0.81 -0.59
C ILE A 125 -10.53 -2.09 -0.57
N HIS A 126 -9.93 -3.24 -0.35
CA HIS A 126 -10.63 -4.52 -0.19
C HIS A 126 -11.29 -4.66 1.19
N MET A 127 -11.03 -3.73 2.11
CA MET A 127 -11.51 -3.70 3.48
C MET A 127 -12.48 -2.53 3.75
N LEU A 128 -13.02 -1.88 2.72
CA LEU A 128 -13.88 -0.68 2.86
C LEU A 128 -15.25 -0.95 3.46
N VAL A 129 -15.73 -2.17 3.40
CA VAL A 129 -17.02 -2.60 3.94
C VAL A 129 -16.95 -4.06 4.33
N GLU A 130 -17.67 -4.43 5.40
CA GLU A 130 -17.80 -5.76 5.92
C GLU A 130 -19.20 -6.30 5.70
N ASP A 131 -19.41 -7.58 6.00
CA ASP A 131 -20.72 -8.20 5.98
C ASP A 131 -21.72 -7.46 6.89
N ALA A 132 -22.81 -6.95 6.31
CA ALA A 132 -23.86 -6.25 7.05
C ALA A 132 -24.55 -7.11 8.11
N GLN A 133 -24.46 -8.44 7.99
CA GLN A 133 -25.06 -9.38 8.95
C GLN A 133 -24.10 -9.71 10.11
N LEU A 134 -22.87 -9.22 10.07
CA LEU A 134 -21.82 -9.46 11.08
C LEU A 134 -21.59 -10.95 11.39
N ARG A 135 -21.67 -11.80 10.37
CA ARG A 135 -21.45 -13.25 10.53
C ARG A 135 -20.01 -13.52 10.96
N ASP A 136 -19.86 -14.54 11.81
CA ASP A 136 -18.56 -15.01 12.21
C ASP A 136 -17.72 -15.47 11.00
N GLU A 137 -16.43 -15.15 11.02
CA GLU A 137 -15.48 -15.67 10.03
C GLU A 137 -15.15 -17.14 10.31
N PRO A 138 -15.06 -17.97 9.28
CA PRO A 138 -14.58 -19.33 9.44
C PRO A 138 -13.08 -19.37 9.76
N ARG A 139 -12.67 -20.36 10.54
CA ARG A 139 -11.29 -20.57 10.88
C ARG A 139 -10.49 -20.97 9.63
N ASN A 140 -9.25 -20.51 9.55
CA ASN A 140 -8.30 -20.89 8.52
C ASN A 140 -7.50 -22.12 9.01
N GLU A 141 -7.82 -23.29 8.51
CA GLU A 141 -7.14 -24.55 8.87
C GLU A 141 -5.69 -24.62 8.36
N GLU A 142 -5.31 -23.74 7.42
CA GLU A 142 -3.97 -23.67 6.84
C GLU A 142 -3.08 -22.60 7.50
N TRP A 143 -3.57 -21.97 8.59
CA TRP A 143 -2.82 -20.94 9.28
C TRP A 143 -1.52 -21.47 9.88
N ASP A 144 -0.42 -20.80 9.55
CA ASP A 144 0.95 -21.17 9.98
C ASP A 144 1.34 -20.66 11.39
N GLY A 145 0.44 -19.91 12.06
CA GLY A 145 0.66 -19.34 13.38
C GLY A 145 1.46 -18.06 13.40
N VAL A 146 1.83 -17.48 12.25
CA VAL A 146 2.69 -16.27 12.16
C VAL A 146 1.85 -14.99 12.27
N HIS A 147 0.99 -14.74 11.31
CA HIS A 147 0.16 -13.55 11.31
C HIS A 147 -1.19 -13.85 12.00
N PRO A 148 -1.52 -13.18 13.12
CA PRO A 148 -2.78 -13.47 13.85
C PRO A 148 -4.04 -13.25 13.00
N HIS A 149 -4.02 -12.28 12.11
CA HIS A 149 -5.13 -12.00 11.21
C HIS A 149 -5.49 -13.21 10.36
N ASP A 150 -4.50 -13.94 9.85
CA ASP A 150 -4.68 -15.08 8.97
C ASP A 150 -5.26 -16.33 9.68
N GLU A 151 -5.51 -16.27 11.01
CA GLU A 151 -6.24 -17.32 11.74
C GLU A 151 -7.66 -17.51 11.19
N LEU A 152 -8.22 -16.46 10.58
CA LEU A 152 -9.55 -16.47 9.96
C LEU A 152 -9.45 -16.33 8.43
N ARG A 153 -10.51 -16.72 7.71
CA ARG A 153 -10.55 -16.75 6.24
C ARG A 153 -11.04 -15.45 5.59
N HIS A 154 -11.44 -14.45 6.33
CA HIS A 154 -11.88 -13.12 5.88
C HIS A 154 -12.90 -13.09 4.73
N LEU A 155 -13.91 -13.95 4.80
CA LEU A 155 -14.99 -14.02 3.81
C LEU A 155 -16.02 -12.89 4.00
N HIS A 156 -16.05 -12.31 5.21
CA HIS A 156 -17.02 -11.33 5.66
C HIS A 156 -16.43 -9.95 5.98
N THR A 157 -15.11 -9.87 6.16
CA THR A 157 -14.41 -8.63 6.50
C THR A 157 -13.65 -8.02 5.32
N GLN A 158 -13.56 -8.73 4.20
CA GLN A 158 -12.83 -8.26 3.01
C GLN A 158 -13.62 -8.51 1.73
N ASP A 159 -13.29 -7.74 0.67
CA ASP A 159 -13.71 -7.96 -0.70
C ASP A 159 -15.24 -8.08 -0.88
N GLN A 160 -15.97 -7.24 -0.13
CA GLN A 160 -17.43 -7.22 -0.20
C GLN A 160 -17.91 -6.46 -1.46
N PRO A 161 -19.02 -6.91 -2.09
CA PRO A 161 -19.51 -6.33 -3.35
C PRO A 161 -19.79 -4.82 -3.31
N GLU A 162 -20.16 -4.29 -2.14
CA GLU A 162 -20.46 -2.86 -1.98
C GLU A 162 -19.20 -1.97 -2.10
N ALA A 163 -18.02 -2.48 -1.79
CA ALA A 163 -16.75 -1.76 -1.93
C ALA A 163 -16.54 -1.26 -3.36
N HIS A 164 -16.90 -2.07 -4.36
CA HIS A 164 -16.79 -1.72 -5.77
C HIS A 164 -17.65 -0.50 -6.16
N ALA A 165 -18.84 -0.34 -5.58
CA ALA A 165 -19.69 0.83 -5.83
C ALA A 165 -19.07 2.12 -5.26
N ILE A 166 -18.45 2.03 -4.09
CA ILE A 166 -17.72 3.14 -3.44
C ILE A 166 -16.53 3.54 -4.31
N ILE A 167 -15.75 2.57 -4.78
CA ILE A 167 -14.58 2.81 -5.63
C ILE A 167 -14.99 3.47 -6.96
N ARG A 168 -16.07 3.01 -7.60
CA ARG A 168 -16.61 3.65 -8.82
C ARG A 168 -17.05 5.08 -8.56
N THR A 169 -17.61 5.38 -7.39
CA THR A 169 -17.99 6.74 -7.03
C THR A 169 -16.77 7.65 -6.87
N LEU A 170 -15.73 7.18 -6.21
CA LEU A 170 -14.44 7.88 -6.11
C LEU A 170 -13.78 8.05 -7.48
N ARG A 171 -13.83 7.00 -8.33
CA ARG A 171 -13.30 7.06 -9.69
C ARG A 171 -14.01 8.12 -10.53
N ALA A 172 -15.33 8.16 -10.51
CA ALA A 172 -16.11 9.16 -11.22
C ALA A 172 -15.77 10.59 -10.77
N LEU A 173 -15.55 10.79 -9.46
CA LEU A 173 -15.07 12.08 -8.96
C LEU A 173 -13.69 12.43 -9.53
N VAL A 174 -12.73 11.51 -9.44
CA VAL A 174 -11.35 11.71 -9.92
C VAL A 174 -11.33 12.02 -11.43
N ASP A 175 -12.11 11.29 -12.22
CA ASP A 175 -12.23 11.49 -13.66
C ASP A 175 -12.84 12.87 -14.02
N SER A 176 -13.71 13.42 -13.16
CA SER A 176 -14.30 14.74 -13.38
C SER A 176 -13.29 15.89 -13.34
N TYR A 177 -12.07 15.64 -12.81
CA TYR A 177 -10.96 16.58 -12.78
C TYR A 177 -9.97 16.40 -13.94
N ALA A 178 -10.31 15.59 -14.94
CA ALA A 178 -9.47 15.46 -16.13
C ALA A 178 -9.38 16.80 -16.90
N THR A 179 -8.19 17.10 -17.39
CA THR A 179 -7.90 18.30 -18.20
C THR A 179 -7.33 17.87 -19.57
N PRO A 180 -7.25 18.76 -20.55
CA PRO A 180 -6.61 18.44 -21.82
C PRO A 180 -5.14 17.98 -21.68
N GLU A 181 -4.46 18.41 -20.60
CA GLU A 181 -3.07 18.08 -20.33
C GLU A 181 -2.93 16.71 -19.63
N GLY A 182 -4.03 16.09 -19.17
CA GLY A 182 -4.05 14.77 -18.57
C GLY A 182 -5.15 14.57 -17.53
N GLY A 183 -5.41 13.30 -17.23
CA GLY A 183 -6.32 12.88 -16.16
C GLY A 183 -5.64 12.85 -14.79
N ARG A 184 -6.46 12.63 -13.77
CA ARG A 184 -6.03 12.24 -12.44
C ARG A 184 -6.02 10.72 -12.35
N VAL A 185 -5.23 10.15 -11.43
CA VAL A 185 -5.15 8.70 -11.28
C VAL A 185 -5.68 8.24 -9.92
N LEU A 186 -6.23 7.03 -9.92
CA LEU A 186 -6.70 6.34 -8.73
C LEU A 186 -5.97 4.99 -8.66
N LEU A 187 -5.10 4.84 -7.68
CA LEU A 187 -4.43 3.59 -7.35
C LEU A 187 -5.17 2.96 -6.18
N GLY A 188 -5.25 1.64 -6.15
CA GLY A 188 -5.89 0.93 -5.04
C GLY A 188 -4.92 -0.05 -4.40
N GLU A 189 -4.69 0.08 -3.11
CA GLU A 189 -3.95 -0.94 -2.38
C GLU A 189 -4.87 -2.09 -2.02
N LEU A 190 -4.44 -3.29 -2.38
CA LEU A 190 -5.15 -4.52 -2.04
C LEU A 190 -4.20 -5.72 -2.01
N TYR A 191 -4.46 -6.62 -1.06
CA TYR A 191 -3.73 -7.88 -0.88
C TYR A 191 -4.67 -9.03 -1.21
N LEU A 192 -4.87 -9.27 -2.51
CA LEU A 192 -5.78 -10.29 -3.02
C LEU A 192 -5.08 -11.17 -4.07
N PRO A 193 -5.55 -12.41 -4.28
CA PRO A 193 -5.15 -13.22 -5.42
C PRO A 193 -5.41 -12.50 -6.75
N LEU A 194 -4.65 -12.83 -7.80
CA LEU A 194 -4.70 -12.13 -9.08
C LEU A 194 -6.11 -12.09 -9.68
N GLU A 195 -6.86 -13.17 -9.57
CA GLU A 195 -8.22 -13.28 -10.10
C GLU A 195 -9.15 -12.24 -9.47
N ARG A 196 -9.05 -12.04 -8.15
CA ARG A 196 -9.85 -11.06 -7.41
C ARG A 196 -9.35 -9.63 -7.62
N LEU A 197 -8.04 -9.46 -7.76
CA LEU A 197 -7.44 -8.17 -8.08
C LEU A 197 -7.98 -7.59 -9.40
N MET A 198 -8.27 -8.45 -10.40
CA MET A 198 -8.82 -8.01 -11.68
C MET A 198 -10.18 -7.33 -11.55
N ASP A 199 -11.00 -7.71 -10.58
CA ASP A 199 -12.32 -7.13 -10.37
C ASP A 199 -12.22 -5.62 -10.04
N TYR A 200 -11.11 -5.18 -9.42
CA TYR A 200 -10.86 -3.79 -9.03
C TYR A 200 -10.43 -2.85 -10.18
N TYR A 201 -10.26 -3.37 -11.38
CA TYR A 201 -10.25 -2.53 -12.59
C TYR A 201 -11.67 -2.10 -12.96
N GLY A 202 -12.69 -2.86 -12.54
CA GLY A 202 -14.09 -2.69 -12.93
C GLY A 202 -14.38 -3.27 -14.33
N ALA A 203 -15.59 -3.77 -14.52
CA ALA A 203 -16.03 -4.38 -15.80
C ALA A 203 -15.96 -3.44 -17.01
N LYS A 204 -15.94 -2.12 -16.76
CA LYS A 204 -15.82 -1.07 -17.80
C LYS A 204 -14.52 -0.27 -17.62
N LEU A 205 -13.57 -0.76 -16.86
CA LEU A 205 -12.38 -0.04 -16.42
C LEU A 205 -12.75 1.26 -15.66
N ASP A 206 -13.80 1.19 -14.86
CA ASP A 206 -14.44 2.30 -14.17
C ASP A 206 -14.20 2.29 -12.64
N GLU A 207 -13.25 1.46 -12.18
CA GLU A 207 -12.76 1.44 -10.80
C GLU A 207 -11.32 1.97 -10.72
N CYS A 208 -10.38 1.29 -10.07
CA CYS A 208 -9.01 1.77 -10.01
C CYS A 208 -8.36 1.81 -11.40
N HIS A 209 -7.59 2.86 -11.66
CA HIS A 209 -6.72 2.89 -12.84
C HIS A 209 -5.60 1.85 -12.71
N LEU A 210 -5.10 1.70 -11.47
CA LEU A 210 -4.02 0.77 -11.11
C LEU A 210 -4.38 0.11 -9.77
N PRO A 211 -5.11 -1.01 -9.76
CA PRO A 211 -5.11 -1.89 -8.60
C PRO A 211 -3.69 -2.42 -8.39
N LEU A 212 -3.08 -2.17 -7.22
CA LEU A 212 -1.67 -2.44 -6.98
C LEU A 212 -1.40 -3.95 -6.90
N ASN A 213 -0.61 -4.45 -7.84
CA ASN A 213 -0.20 -5.86 -7.85
C ASN A 213 0.98 -6.08 -6.90
N LEU A 214 0.68 -6.45 -5.66
CA LEU A 214 1.65 -6.74 -4.61
C LEU A 214 2.17 -8.19 -4.63
N ASN A 215 1.71 -9.04 -5.54
CA ASN A 215 2.05 -10.47 -5.54
C ASN A 215 3.56 -10.75 -5.70
N LEU A 216 4.32 -9.89 -6.40
CA LEU A 216 5.78 -10.02 -6.47
C LEU A 216 6.50 -9.74 -5.14
N THR A 217 5.83 -9.12 -4.16
CA THR A 217 6.43 -8.89 -2.83
C THR A 217 6.52 -10.18 -2.02
N TYR A 218 5.68 -11.18 -2.32
CA TYR A 218 5.64 -12.48 -1.65
C TYR A 218 6.24 -13.62 -2.47
N ALA A 219 6.41 -13.42 -3.78
CA ALA A 219 6.89 -14.47 -4.66
C ALA A 219 8.33 -14.89 -4.32
N PRO A 220 8.63 -16.19 -4.34
CA PRO A 220 10.00 -16.66 -4.33
C PRO A 220 10.80 -16.00 -5.45
N TRP A 221 12.05 -15.60 -5.15
CA TRP A 221 12.94 -15.02 -6.17
C TRP A 221 13.57 -16.14 -7.00
N ASP A 222 12.75 -16.73 -7.82
CA ASP A 222 13.08 -17.80 -8.77
C ASP A 222 12.57 -17.44 -10.17
N ALA A 223 13.32 -17.74 -11.21
CA ALA A 223 13.00 -17.32 -12.57
C ALA A 223 11.69 -17.94 -13.09
N ALA A 224 11.41 -19.19 -12.73
CA ALA A 224 10.20 -19.89 -13.16
C ALA A 224 8.98 -19.37 -12.39
N GLU A 225 9.08 -19.16 -11.07
CA GLU A 225 7.97 -18.64 -10.25
C GLU A 225 7.66 -17.20 -10.62
N VAL A 226 8.67 -16.34 -10.81
CA VAL A 226 8.46 -14.95 -11.26
C VAL A 226 7.82 -14.94 -12.65
N ARG A 227 8.29 -15.78 -13.59
CA ARG A 227 7.70 -15.91 -14.93
C ARG A 227 6.23 -16.31 -14.84
N LYS A 228 5.93 -17.35 -14.10
CA LYS A 228 4.56 -17.85 -13.90
C LYS A 228 3.62 -16.75 -13.41
N LEU A 229 4.07 -15.98 -12.43
CA LEU A 229 3.28 -14.85 -11.90
C LEU A 229 3.08 -13.74 -12.94
N VAL A 230 4.12 -13.38 -13.68
CA VAL A 230 4.03 -12.35 -14.72
C VAL A 230 3.11 -12.81 -15.86
N ASP A 231 3.26 -14.04 -16.35
CA ASP A 231 2.43 -14.60 -17.41
C ASP A 231 0.97 -14.71 -16.97
N ALA A 232 0.69 -15.11 -15.71
CA ALA A 232 -0.66 -15.17 -15.15
C ALA A 232 -1.30 -13.77 -15.09
N TYR A 233 -0.58 -12.78 -14.56
CA TYR A 233 -1.10 -11.41 -14.46
C TYR A 233 -1.39 -10.80 -15.82
N GLU A 234 -0.45 -10.90 -16.78
CA GLU A 234 -0.65 -10.40 -18.15
C GLU A 234 -1.81 -11.12 -18.87
N GLY A 235 -2.01 -12.42 -18.59
CA GLY A 235 -3.09 -13.22 -19.18
C GLY A 235 -4.48 -12.93 -18.59
N LEU A 236 -4.56 -12.49 -17.35
CA LEU A 236 -5.81 -12.17 -16.65
C LEU A 236 -6.27 -10.73 -16.85
N LEU A 237 -5.39 -9.83 -17.30
CA LEU A 237 -5.73 -8.41 -17.46
C LEU A 237 -6.95 -8.20 -18.35
N PRO A 238 -7.96 -7.44 -17.89
CA PRO A 238 -9.07 -7.05 -18.74
C PRO A 238 -8.61 -6.30 -20.02
N PRO A 239 -9.27 -6.47 -21.14
CA PRO A 239 -8.94 -5.75 -22.37
C PRO A 239 -8.91 -4.23 -22.13
N GLY A 240 -7.78 -3.60 -22.43
CA GLY A 240 -7.56 -2.17 -22.21
C GLY A 240 -7.00 -1.80 -20.85
N ALA A 241 -6.96 -2.72 -19.90
CA ALA A 241 -6.31 -2.49 -18.60
C ALA A 241 -4.79 -2.36 -18.74
N TRP A 242 -4.21 -1.58 -17.83
CA TRP A 242 -2.77 -1.35 -17.79
C TRP A 242 -2.17 -1.98 -16.53
N PRO A 243 -1.15 -2.86 -16.64
CA PRO A 243 -0.55 -3.53 -15.49
C PRO A 243 0.31 -2.57 -14.66
N ASN A 244 0.60 -3.02 -13.45
CA ASN A 244 1.58 -2.38 -12.58
C ASN A 244 2.37 -3.44 -11.80
N TRP A 245 3.55 -3.08 -11.32
CA TRP A 245 4.48 -3.97 -10.65
C TRP A 245 5.05 -3.32 -9.40
N VAL A 246 4.98 -4.02 -8.30
CA VAL A 246 5.49 -3.61 -6.98
C VAL A 246 6.44 -4.68 -6.48
N LEU A 247 7.68 -4.32 -6.16
CA LEU A 247 8.66 -5.22 -5.54
C LEU A 247 8.88 -4.96 -4.04
N GLY A 248 8.36 -3.87 -3.53
CA GLY A 248 8.46 -3.49 -2.13
C GLY A 248 7.61 -2.26 -1.83
N ASN A 249 7.20 -2.15 -0.60
CA ASN A 249 6.47 -1.01 -0.05
C ASN A 249 6.82 -0.83 1.44
N HIS A 250 6.09 0.00 2.15
CA HIS A 250 6.29 0.26 3.58
C HIS A 250 5.74 -0.83 4.52
N ASP A 251 5.11 -1.88 3.97
CA ASP A 251 4.55 -3.00 4.74
C ASP A 251 5.27 -4.32 4.49
N GLN A 252 6.23 -4.32 3.57
CA GLN A 252 7.00 -5.52 3.22
C GLN A 252 8.49 -5.24 3.31
N HIS A 253 9.23 -6.22 3.81
CA HIS A 253 10.68 -6.13 3.87
C HIS A 253 11.27 -5.70 2.54
N ARG A 254 12.25 -4.79 2.57
CA ARG A 254 12.89 -4.23 1.37
C ARG A 254 13.37 -5.34 0.43
N VAL A 255 13.21 -5.13 -0.86
CA VAL A 255 13.59 -6.10 -1.89
C VAL A 255 15.03 -6.58 -1.72
N ALA A 256 15.98 -5.68 -1.45
CA ALA A 256 17.38 -6.04 -1.26
C ALA A 256 17.62 -6.94 -0.02
N SER A 257 16.77 -6.86 1.00
CA SER A 257 16.80 -7.75 2.17
C SER A 257 16.19 -9.11 1.89
N ARG A 258 15.07 -9.16 1.13
CA ARG A 258 14.36 -10.41 0.82
C ARG A 258 15.13 -11.30 -0.14
N ILE A 259 15.70 -10.73 -1.22
CA ILE A 259 16.33 -11.50 -2.30
C ILE A 259 17.86 -11.42 -2.30
N GLY A 260 18.44 -10.65 -1.37
CA GLY A 260 19.88 -10.39 -1.32
C GLY A 260 20.35 -9.29 -2.27
N ARG A 261 21.35 -8.56 -1.83
CA ARG A 261 21.88 -7.37 -2.52
C ARG A 261 22.39 -7.63 -3.93
N THR A 262 22.95 -8.81 -4.16
CA THR A 262 23.45 -9.23 -5.49
C THR A 262 22.33 -9.31 -6.53
N ASN A 263 21.12 -9.65 -6.10
CA ASN A 263 19.94 -9.78 -6.95
C ASN A 263 19.16 -8.46 -7.12
N ALA A 264 19.45 -7.41 -6.35
CA ALA A 264 18.74 -6.14 -6.42
C ALA A 264 18.77 -5.52 -7.82
N ARG A 265 19.88 -5.69 -8.57
CA ARG A 265 19.99 -5.23 -9.97
C ARG A 265 19.05 -6.00 -10.89
N ALA A 266 18.94 -7.32 -10.73
CA ALA A 266 18.05 -8.14 -11.54
C ALA A 266 16.58 -7.78 -11.24
N ALA A 267 16.23 -7.53 -9.97
CA ALA A 267 14.91 -7.08 -9.57
C ALA A 267 14.57 -5.71 -10.18
N THR A 268 15.48 -4.76 -10.13
CA THR A 268 15.30 -3.43 -10.74
C THR A 268 15.19 -3.53 -12.26
N LEU A 269 15.98 -4.39 -12.92
CA LEU A 269 15.86 -4.65 -14.35
C LEU A 269 14.46 -5.18 -14.68
N LEU A 270 14.00 -6.19 -13.96
CA LEU A 270 12.65 -6.74 -14.11
C LEU A 270 11.60 -5.64 -13.96
N LEU A 271 11.60 -4.91 -12.83
CA LEU A 271 10.64 -3.86 -12.54
C LEU A 271 10.57 -2.80 -13.65
N LEU A 272 11.71 -2.33 -14.14
CA LEU A 272 11.78 -1.23 -15.10
C LEU A 272 11.62 -1.66 -16.56
N THR A 273 11.63 -2.96 -16.86
CA THR A 273 11.49 -3.47 -18.24
C THR A 273 10.22 -4.25 -18.50
N LEU A 274 9.49 -4.70 -17.49
CA LEU A 274 8.15 -5.29 -17.67
C LEU A 274 7.16 -4.29 -18.27
N ARG A 275 6.12 -4.81 -18.93
CA ARG A 275 4.98 -4.01 -19.38
C ARG A 275 4.22 -3.51 -18.16
N GLY A 276 3.90 -2.23 -18.13
CA GLY A 276 3.14 -1.66 -17.02
C GLY A 276 3.86 -0.51 -16.31
N THR A 277 3.25 -0.03 -15.25
CA THR A 277 3.79 1.02 -14.39
C THR A 277 4.68 0.41 -13.31
N PRO A 278 5.98 0.72 -13.28
CA PRO A 278 6.85 0.30 -12.19
C PRO A 278 6.60 1.18 -10.97
N ILE A 279 6.43 0.57 -9.80
CA ILE A 279 6.33 1.26 -8.52
C ILE A 279 7.58 0.93 -7.71
N CYS A 280 8.36 1.97 -7.41
CA CYS A 280 9.63 1.86 -6.71
C CYS A 280 9.45 2.40 -5.29
N TYR A 281 9.82 1.62 -4.29
CA TYR A 281 9.84 2.09 -2.91
C TYR A 281 11.12 2.90 -2.66
N TYR A 282 11.04 3.98 -1.88
CA TYR A 282 12.22 4.83 -1.62
C TYR A 282 13.38 3.99 -1.05
N GLY A 283 14.58 4.27 -1.56
CA GLY A 283 15.79 3.55 -1.18
C GLY A 283 16.10 2.31 -2.00
N ASP A 284 15.14 1.79 -2.80
CA ASP A 284 15.41 0.67 -3.72
C ASP A 284 16.42 1.09 -4.81
N GLU A 285 16.43 2.35 -5.21
CA GLU A 285 17.35 2.94 -6.18
C GLU A 285 18.82 2.93 -5.73
N ILE A 286 19.06 2.79 -4.42
CA ILE A 286 20.40 2.63 -3.83
C ILE A 286 20.62 1.26 -3.19
N ALA A 287 19.65 0.35 -3.35
CA ALA A 287 19.60 -0.97 -2.72
C ALA A 287 19.69 -0.90 -1.18
N MET A 288 18.88 -0.05 -0.55
CA MET A 288 18.72 -0.02 0.90
C MET A 288 18.23 -1.36 1.43
N HIS A 289 18.74 -1.73 2.60
CA HIS A 289 18.30 -2.90 3.35
C HIS A 289 17.40 -2.50 4.53
N ASN A 290 16.66 -3.48 5.04
CA ASN A 290 16.03 -3.35 6.35
C ASN A 290 17.07 -3.00 7.40
N VAL A 291 16.70 -2.13 8.33
CA VAL A 291 17.53 -1.81 9.49
C VAL A 291 17.19 -2.78 10.60
N PRO A 292 18.16 -3.51 11.18
CA PRO A 292 17.93 -4.30 12.38
C PRO A 292 17.52 -3.38 13.54
N ILE A 293 16.31 -3.58 14.04
CA ILE A 293 15.77 -2.81 15.19
C ILE A 293 15.49 -3.81 16.31
N PRO A 294 16.03 -3.58 17.53
CA PRO A 294 15.68 -4.39 18.70
C PRO A 294 14.17 -4.31 18.98
N VAL A 295 13.57 -5.41 19.43
CA VAL A 295 12.11 -5.48 19.65
C VAL A 295 11.63 -4.40 20.62
N GLU A 296 12.45 -4.08 21.63
CA GLU A 296 12.21 -3.03 22.62
C GLU A 296 12.23 -1.60 22.05
N GLU A 297 12.79 -1.40 20.86
CA GLU A 297 12.85 -0.12 20.13
C GLU A 297 11.84 -0.05 18.98
N MET A 298 11.10 -1.13 18.71
CA MET A 298 10.08 -1.14 17.67
C MET A 298 8.88 -0.30 18.07
N LEU A 299 8.30 0.40 17.10
CA LEU A 299 7.14 1.28 17.26
C LEU A 299 5.89 0.71 16.56
N ASP A 300 6.07 -0.24 15.63
CA ASP A 300 4.98 -0.81 14.86
C ASP A 300 4.03 -1.62 15.76
N PRO A 301 2.71 -1.28 15.77
CA PRO A 301 1.71 -2.03 16.54
C PRO A 301 1.68 -3.54 16.24
N GLN A 302 1.98 -3.93 15.00
CA GLN A 302 2.02 -5.33 14.59
C GLN A 302 3.15 -6.10 15.29
N ALA A 303 4.32 -5.47 15.45
CA ALA A 303 5.44 -6.03 16.21
C ALA A 303 5.14 -6.09 17.70
N LEU A 304 4.56 -5.02 18.26
CA LEU A 304 4.25 -4.91 19.68
C LEU A 304 3.13 -5.88 20.10
N GLY A 305 2.18 -6.17 19.22
CA GLY A 305 1.09 -7.12 19.46
C GLY A 305 1.56 -8.58 19.56
N LYS A 306 2.73 -8.90 18.99
CA LYS A 306 3.29 -10.26 18.97
C LYS A 306 4.83 -10.25 19.07
N PRO A 307 5.41 -9.94 20.27
CA PRO A 307 6.85 -9.77 20.45
C PRO A 307 7.70 -10.98 20.01
N GLU A 308 7.20 -12.21 20.16
CA GLU A 308 7.88 -13.44 19.79
C GLU A 308 8.11 -13.59 18.28
N SER A 309 7.32 -12.92 17.45
CA SER A 309 7.46 -12.88 15.99
C SER A 309 7.73 -11.48 15.44
N ALA A 310 8.00 -10.50 16.30
CA ALA A 310 8.17 -9.09 15.94
C ALA A 310 9.12 -8.86 14.75
N HIS A 311 10.25 -9.60 14.70
CA HIS A 311 11.21 -9.51 13.57
C HIS A 311 10.68 -10.08 12.24
N LYS A 312 9.57 -10.84 12.25
CA LYS A 312 8.95 -11.38 11.04
C LYS A 312 7.80 -10.52 10.55
N VAL A 313 7.04 -9.96 11.50
CA VAL A 313 5.79 -9.24 11.19
C VAL A 313 5.93 -7.72 11.30
N GLY A 314 6.94 -7.23 12.04
CA GLY A 314 7.16 -5.81 12.26
C GLY A 314 7.69 -5.11 11.02
N ARG A 315 7.19 -3.91 10.76
CA ARG A 315 7.43 -3.12 9.54
C ARG A 315 8.43 -1.97 9.73
N ASP A 316 8.89 -1.72 10.94
CA ASP A 316 9.86 -0.64 11.23
C ASP A 316 11.18 -0.79 10.46
N PRO A 317 11.72 -2.02 10.26
CA PRO A 317 12.98 -2.22 9.53
C PRO A 317 13.02 -1.62 8.14
N GLU A 318 11.94 -1.70 7.38
CA GLU A 318 11.83 -1.14 6.02
C GLU A 318 11.42 0.34 5.99
N ARG A 319 10.92 0.88 7.11
CA ARG A 319 10.49 2.29 7.25
C ARG A 319 11.60 3.21 7.75
N SER A 320 12.81 2.70 7.89
CA SER A 320 13.99 3.44 8.34
C SER A 320 14.29 4.64 7.45
N PRO A 321 14.91 5.73 8.01
CA PRO A 321 15.21 6.95 7.28
C PRO A 321 16.03 6.73 6.00
N MET A 322 15.73 7.51 4.96
CA MET A 322 16.50 7.51 3.69
C MET A 322 17.95 7.96 3.93
N GLN A 323 18.88 7.30 3.25
CA GLN A 323 20.31 7.53 3.36
C GLN A 323 20.79 8.50 2.27
N TRP A 324 20.83 9.81 2.57
CA TRP A 324 21.20 10.82 1.58
C TRP A 324 22.70 11.02 1.49
N ASP A 325 23.40 11.10 2.63
CA ASP A 325 24.85 11.35 2.70
C ASP A 325 25.47 10.76 3.97
N ALA A 326 26.75 11.09 4.21
CA ALA A 326 27.51 10.61 5.38
C ALA A 326 27.42 11.55 6.60
N SER A 327 26.59 12.61 6.55
CA SER A 327 26.39 13.52 7.70
C SER A 327 25.54 12.86 8.80
N PRO A 328 25.45 13.44 10.01
CA PRO A 328 24.61 12.90 11.07
C PRO A 328 23.19 12.57 10.58
N HIS A 329 22.67 11.46 11.08
CA HIS A 329 21.36 10.93 10.69
C HIS A 329 21.22 10.68 9.17
N ALA A 330 22.34 10.38 8.47
CA ALA A 330 22.40 10.14 7.02
C ALA A 330 21.86 11.32 6.18
N GLY A 331 21.91 12.54 6.67
CA GLY A 331 21.33 13.72 6.03
C GLY A 331 19.80 13.73 5.96
N PHE A 332 19.14 12.81 6.67
CA PHE A 332 17.66 12.70 6.68
C PHE A 332 17.02 13.81 7.50
N THR A 333 17.62 14.18 8.63
CA THR A 333 17.15 15.25 9.50
C THR A 333 18.31 16.11 10.00
N ALA A 334 18.00 17.24 10.62
CA ALA A 334 19.01 18.11 11.21
C ALA A 334 19.77 17.38 12.33
N ALA A 335 21.06 17.70 12.52
CA ALA A 335 21.93 17.02 13.49
C ALA A 335 21.43 17.04 14.94
N GLY A 336 20.57 17.98 15.31
CA GLY A 336 19.97 18.11 16.64
C GLY A 336 18.55 17.52 16.77
N ALA A 337 18.05 16.85 15.75
CA ALA A 337 16.72 16.23 15.75
C ALA A 337 16.88 14.72 15.60
N GLU A 338 16.38 13.97 16.60
CA GLU A 338 16.38 12.51 16.52
C GLU A 338 15.41 12.02 15.43
N PRO A 339 15.84 11.10 14.55
CA PRO A 339 14.94 10.45 13.61
C PRO A 339 13.97 9.51 14.34
N TRP A 340 12.77 9.34 13.82
CA TRP A 340 11.71 8.52 14.44
C TRP A 340 12.05 7.01 14.53
N LEU A 341 12.93 6.53 13.67
CA LEU A 341 13.49 5.17 13.65
C LEU A 341 15.01 5.24 13.45
N PRO A 342 15.76 4.22 13.85
CA PRO A 342 17.21 4.18 13.66
C PRO A 342 17.61 4.30 12.18
N VAL A 343 18.69 5.02 11.93
CA VAL A 343 19.36 5.06 10.63
C VAL A 343 20.17 3.78 10.42
N ALA A 344 20.23 3.28 9.19
CA ALA A 344 20.95 2.05 8.88
C ALA A 344 22.45 2.11 9.27
N PRO A 345 22.98 1.08 9.93
CA PRO A 345 24.41 0.96 10.13
C PRO A 345 25.16 0.99 8.77
N GLY A 346 26.25 1.75 8.69
CA GLY A 346 27.04 1.87 7.46
C GLY A 346 26.47 2.82 6.41
N TYR A 347 25.55 3.69 6.80
CA TYR A 347 25.02 4.75 5.93
C TYR A 347 26.11 5.68 5.39
N ASP A 348 27.22 5.81 6.10
CA ASP A 348 28.41 6.55 5.66
C ASP A 348 29.01 6.02 4.35
N ARG A 349 28.78 4.75 4.02
CA ARG A 349 29.26 4.06 2.82
C ARG A 349 28.17 3.72 1.82
N LEU A 350 26.93 3.52 2.29
CA LEU A 350 25.77 3.26 1.45
C LEU A 350 24.82 4.44 1.54
N ASN A 351 24.95 5.39 0.66
CA ASN A 351 24.07 6.57 0.57
C ASN A 351 24.07 7.13 -0.86
N VAL A 352 23.17 8.07 -1.12
CA VAL A 352 23.02 8.71 -2.42
C VAL A 352 24.31 9.41 -2.84
N ALA A 353 24.91 10.24 -1.96
CA ALA A 353 26.07 11.05 -2.31
C ALA A 353 27.30 10.20 -2.70
N VAL A 354 27.55 9.09 -1.99
CA VAL A 354 28.62 8.13 -2.34
C VAL A 354 28.32 7.45 -3.67
N GLN A 355 27.08 7.00 -3.88
CA GLN A 355 26.71 6.30 -5.11
C GLN A 355 26.68 7.20 -6.35
N GLU A 356 26.46 8.49 -6.20
CA GLU A 356 26.56 9.46 -7.31
C GLU A 356 27.97 9.56 -7.88
N GLN A 357 28.99 9.30 -7.09
CA GLN A 357 30.39 9.33 -7.53
C GLN A 357 30.85 8.01 -8.16
N ASP A 358 30.08 6.92 -8.04
CA ASP A 358 30.40 5.62 -8.57
C ASP A 358 29.51 5.24 -9.75
N ARG A 359 30.11 5.23 -10.97
CA ARG A 359 29.41 4.85 -12.20
C ARG A 359 28.96 3.37 -12.22
N THR A 360 29.48 2.56 -11.32
CA THR A 360 29.11 1.14 -11.19
C THR A 360 28.09 0.91 -10.07
N SER A 361 27.64 1.96 -9.38
CA SER A 361 26.69 1.90 -8.28
C SER A 361 25.31 1.43 -8.71
N MET A 362 24.47 1.09 -7.73
CA MET A 362 23.07 0.76 -7.94
C MET A 362 22.29 1.98 -8.47
N LEU A 363 22.57 3.16 -7.93
CA LEU A 363 21.93 4.42 -8.37
C LEU A 363 22.25 4.75 -9.83
N ALA A 364 23.52 4.56 -10.25
CA ALA A 364 23.92 4.76 -11.64
C ALA A 364 23.19 3.77 -12.57
N PHE A 365 23.04 2.50 -12.15
CA PHE A 365 22.29 1.50 -12.88
C PHE A 365 20.81 1.83 -12.98
N PHE A 366 20.17 2.23 -11.88
CA PHE A 366 18.77 2.66 -11.84
C PHE A 366 18.53 3.84 -12.79
N ARG A 367 19.37 4.86 -12.73
CA ARG A 367 19.32 6.02 -13.64
C ARG A 367 19.46 5.63 -15.11
N ALA A 368 20.36 4.71 -15.42
CA ALA A 368 20.55 4.22 -16.80
C ALA A 368 19.31 3.47 -17.31
N LEU A 369 18.69 2.61 -16.47
CA LEU A 369 17.47 1.90 -16.84
C LEU A 369 16.27 2.83 -17.00
N THR A 370 16.10 3.81 -16.14
CA THR A 370 15.03 4.82 -16.27
C THR A 370 15.21 5.66 -17.53
N ALA A 371 16.44 6.04 -17.88
CA ALA A 371 16.74 6.73 -19.13
C ALA A 371 16.42 5.84 -20.35
N LEU A 372 16.83 4.57 -20.32
CA LEU A 372 16.51 3.60 -21.37
C LEU A 372 15.00 3.44 -21.53
N ARG A 373 14.25 3.28 -20.42
CA ARG A 373 12.79 3.15 -20.47
C ARG A 373 12.13 4.38 -21.09
N ARG A 374 12.60 5.58 -20.77
CA ARG A 374 12.10 6.84 -21.37
C ARG A 374 12.42 6.96 -22.85
N ALA A 375 13.55 6.45 -23.30
CA ALA A 375 13.98 6.52 -24.70
C ALA A 375 13.39 5.44 -25.60
N ALA A 376 12.95 4.31 -25.02
CA ALA A 376 12.48 3.14 -25.77
C ALA A 376 10.94 3.04 -25.72
N PRO A 377 10.21 3.36 -26.81
CA PRO A 377 8.73 3.22 -26.86
C PRO A 377 8.27 1.79 -26.51
N ALA A 378 9.04 0.77 -26.88
CA ALA A 378 8.76 -0.61 -26.53
C ALA A 378 8.67 -0.82 -25.00
N LEU A 379 9.51 -0.16 -24.21
CA LEU A 379 9.49 -0.26 -22.75
C LEU A 379 8.39 0.61 -22.11
N GLN A 380 7.95 1.67 -22.78
CA GLN A 380 6.88 2.53 -22.29
C GLN A 380 5.51 1.88 -22.53
N VAL A 381 5.15 1.61 -23.78
CA VAL A 381 3.78 1.20 -24.18
C VAL A 381 3.75 -0.12 -24.95
N GLY A 382 4.90 -0.74 -25.22
CA GLY A 382 4.97 -1.97 -26.00
C GLY A 382 4.33 -3.18 -25.30
N GLY A 383 3.91 -4.16 -26.09
CA GLY A 383 3.39 -5.42 -25.60
C GLY A 383 4.46 -6.27 -24.90
N TYR A 384 4.01 -7.22 -24.11
CA TYR A 384 4.82 -8.26 -23.48
C TYR A 384 4.67 -9.58 -24.24
N ARG A 385 5.76 -10.31 -24.42
CA ARG A 385 5.76 -11.66 -24.95
C ARG A 385 6.84 -12.49 -24.24
N PRO A 386 6.49 -13.54 -23.50
CA PRO A 386 7.46 -14.45 -22.93
C PRO A 386 8.24 -15.19 -24.03
N LEU A 387 9.48 -15.54 -23.71
CA LEU A 387 10.32 -16.39 -24.56
C LEU A 387 10.60 -17.69 -23.82
N ASP A 388 10.47 -18.80 -24.52
CA ASP A 388 10.90 -20.09 -24.01
C ASP A 388 12.40 -20.23 -24.24
N VAL A 389 13.13 -20.39 -23.17
CA VAL A 389 14.57 -20.62 -23.17
C VAL A 389 14.86 -21.90 -22.41
N GLU A 390 15.77 -22.72 -22.92
CA GLU A 390 16.22 -23.95 -22.27
C GLU A 390 17.24 -23.65 -21.15
N ALA A 391 16.81 -22.83 -20.15
CA ALA A 391 17.65 -22.40 -19.03
C ALA A 391 16.81 -22.22 -17.79
N GLU A 392 16.96 -23.08 -16.82
CA GLU A 392 16.14 -23.18 -15.59
C GLU A 392 16.13 -21.89 -14.77
N HIS A 393 17.23 -21.14 -14.75
CA HIS A 393 17.36 -19.92 -13.93
C HIS A 393 17.24 -18.62 -14.73
N VAL A 394 16.64 -18.69 -15.93
CA VAL A 394 16.50 -17.52 -16.80
C VAL A 394 15.04 -17.25 -17.13
N PHE A 395 14.59 -16.04 -16.80
CA PHE A 395 13.33 -15.49 -17.29
C PHE A 395 13.62 -14.55 -18.46
N ALA A 396 13.17 -14.92 -19.65
CA ALA A 396 13.36 -14.15 -20.87
C ALA A 396 12.03 -13.69 -21.48
N TYR A 397 11.99 -12.47 -21.98
CA TYR A 397 10.82 -11.90 -22.64
C TYR A 397 11.20 -10.80 -23.64
N LEU A 398 10.27 -10.50 -24.52
CA LEU A 398 10.36 -9.38 -25.46
C LEU A 398 9.37 -8.29 -25.08
N ARG A 399 9.81 -7.05 -25.24
CA ARG A 399 8.96 -5.86 -25.28
C ARG A 399 8.96 -5.34 -26.72
N ARG A 400 7.78 -5.16 -27.31
CA ARG A 400 7.65 -4.78 -28.71
C ARG A 400 6.61 -3.66 -28.85
N SER A 401 6.99 -2.55 -29.45
CA SER A 401 6.09 -1.52 -29.97
C SER A 401 5.94 -1.72 -31.46
N GLY A 402 4.70 -1.81 -31.90
CA GLY A 402 4.16 -1.88 -33.28
C GLY A 402 5.07 -2.21 -34.41
#